data_ef1e19cdff30d71bc5f5f4370f84db12
#
_entry.id   ef1e19cdff30d71bc5f5f4370f84db12
#
_cell.length_a   1.000
_cell.length_b   1.000
_cell.length_c   1.000
_cell.angle_alpha   90.00
_cell.angle_beta   90.00
_cell.angle_gamma   90.00
#
_symmetry.space_group_name_H-M   'P 1'
#
loop_
_entity.id
_entity.type
_entity.pdbx_description
1 polymer ?
#
loop_
_entity_poly.entity_id
_entity_poly.type
_entity_poly.pdbx_seq_one_letter_code
_entity_poly.pdbx_strand_id
1 'polypeptide(L)'
;MTISPQITMRELLEQCPGAQRTLFRHYHIGGCASCGFQPEETLEGVCARNDGIDPQEAIARIKESHESDEKVFINPIDAAESVKAGARLLDIRTREEFEAVHIPGSQLMGQDFLQEVMGTWPKDTAILIVDHTGSRSLDAAAYFAGHSFTNIRALRGGIDAWSCEVDASLPRYTTE
;
A
#
# COMPACT_ATOMS: atom_id res chain seq x y z
N MET A 1 10.27 -15.17 -5.50
CA MET A 1 9.92 -15.14 -4.06
C MET A 1 9.48 -16.54 -3.61
N THR A 2 10.04 -17.06 -2.52
CA THR A 2 9.70 -18.41 -2.02
C THR A 2 8.97 -18.24 -0.68
N ILE A 3 7.64 -18.40 -0.68
CA ILE A 3 6.83 -18.45 0.52
C ILE A 3 6.60 -19.92 0.85
N SER A 4 6.91 -20.33 2.08
CA SER A 4 6.61 -21.67 2.60
C SER A 4 5.53 -21.61 3.68
N PRO A 5 4.82 -22.71 3.98
CA PRO A 5 3.86 -22.77 5.08
C PRO A 5 4.47 -22.43 6.46
N GLN A 6 5.78 -22.67 6.61
CA GLN A 6 6.52 -22.45 7.85
C GLN A 6 7.03 -20.99 8.01
N ILE A 7 6.80 -20.12 7.02
CA ILE A 7 7.16 -18.71 7.11
C ILE A 7 6.42 -18.06 8.29
N THR A 8 7.13 -17.27 9.10
CA THR A 8 6.47 -16.51 10.16
C THR A 8 5.65 -15.37 9.58
N MET A 9 4.61 -14.93 10.28
CA MET A 9 3.78 -13.82 9.83
C MET A 9 4.59 -12.52 9.71
N ARG A 10 5.59 -12.32 10.56
CA ARG A 10 6.55 -11.21 10.45
C ARG A 10 7.27 -11.23 9.10
N GLU A 11 7.96 -12.33 8.81
CA GLU A 11 8.72 -12.50 7.56
C GLU A 11 7.81 -12.40 6.33
N LEU A 12 6.60 -12.95 6.43
CA LEU A 12 5.61 -12.88 5.36
C LEU A 12 5.21 -11.44 5.04
N LEU A 13 4.92 -10.63 6.08
CA LEU A 13 4.52 -9.23 5.92
C LEU A 13 5.67 -8.33 5.50
N GLU A 14 6.91 -8.66 5.89
CA GLU A 14 8.10 -7.97 5.37
C GLU A 14 8.30 -8.22 3.88
N GLN A 15 8.08 -9.46 3.41
CA GLN A 15 8.22 -9.81 2.00
C GLN A 15 7.01 -9.40 1.15
N CYS A 16 5.82 -9.47 1.71
CA CYS A 16 4.54 -9.21 1.07
C CYS A 16 3.65 -8.35 1.98
N PRO A 17 3.82 -7.03 2.01
CA PRO A 17 2.99 -6.14 2.85
C PRO A 17 1.48 -6.30 2.61
N GLY A 18 1.07 -6.63 1.38
CA GLY A 18 -0.32 -6.90 1.01
C GLY A 18 -0.89 -8.24 1.49
N ALA A 19 -0.06 -9.13 2.09
CA ALA A 19 -0.52 -10.45 2.51
C ALA A 19 -1.62 -10.38 3.57
N GLN A 20 -1.55 -9.44 4.52
CA GLN A 20 -2.60 -9.25 5.53
C GLN A 20 -3.95 -8.90 4.89
N ARG A 21 -3.94 -7.99 3.90
CA ARG A 21 -5.15 -7.62 3.15
C ARG A 21 -5.72 -8.83 2.40
N THR A 22 -4.88 -9.66 1.81
CA THR A 22 -5.28 -10.89 1.11
C THR A 22 -5.90 -11.90 2.07
N LEU A 23 -5.27 -12.15 3.21
CA LEU A 23 -5.78 -13.04 4.26
C LEU A 23 -7.12 -12.54 4.81
N PHE A 24 -7.25 -11.24 5.04
CA PHE A 24 -8.52 -10.66 5.49
C PHE A 24 -9.62 -10.79 4.44
N ARG A 25 -9.33 -10.45 3.18
CA ARG A 25 -10.32 -10.46 2.09
C ARG A 25 -10.90 -11.84 1.82
N HIS A 26 -10.05 -12.88 1.83
CA HIS A 26 -10.46 -14.22 1.45
C HIS A 26 -10.86 -15.12 2.63
N TYR A 27 -10.30 -14.86 3.81
CA TYR A 27 -10.46 -15.75 4.97
C TYR A 27 -10.87 -15.02 6.25
N HIS A 28 -11.06 -13.69 6.21
CA HIS A 28 -11.39 -12.83 7.35
C HIS A 28 -10.35 -12.86 8.48
N ILE A 29 -9.11 -13.24 8.18
CA ILE A 29 -7.99 -13.30 9.13
C ILE A 29 -7.32 -11.93 9.25
N GLY A 30 -7.12 -11.46 10.50
CA GLY A 30 -6.40 -10.21 10.77
C GLY A 30 -7.26 -8.96 10.84
N GLY A 31 -8.59 -9.07 10.76
CA GLY A 31 -9.52 -7.94 10.85
C GLY A 31 -9.93 -7.53 12.27
N CYS A 32 -9.66 -8.34 13.26
CA CYS A 32 -10.00 -8.08 14.66
C CYS A 32 -8.96 -8.71 15.61
N ALA A 33 -8.98 -8.28 16.89
CA ALA A 33 -8.05 -8.80 17.90
C ALA A 33 -8.19 -10.31 18.16
N SER A 34 -9.37 -10.90 17.92
CA SER A 34 -9.63 -12.32 18.14
C SER A 34 -9.28 -13.21 16.95
N CYS A 35 -9.29 -12.67 15.72
CA CYS A 35 -8.90 -13.39 14.52
C CYS A 35 -7.52 -12.96 13.99
N GLY A 36 -6.82 -12.13 14.75
CA GLY A 36 -5.45 -11.70 14.46
C GLY A 36 -4.44 -12.84 14.60
N PHE A 37 -3.22 -12.56 14.26
CA PHE A 37 -2.08 -13.47 14.40
C PHE A 37 -0.95 -12.76 15.15
N GLN A 38 -0.05 -13.56 15.76
CA GLN A 38 1.18 -13.01 16.33
C GLN A 38 2.29 -13.00 15.28
N PRO A 39 3.24 -12.08 15.37
CA PRO A 39 4.34 -11.99 14.39
C PRO A 39 5.16 -13.27 14.26
N GLU A 40 5.28 -14.03 15.35
CA GLU A 40 6.06 -15.26 15.46
C GLU A 40 5.29 -16.53 15.03
N GLU A 41 3.96 -16.43 14.84
CA GLU A 41 3.18 -17.56 14.30
C GLU A 41 3.56 -17.86 12.87
N THR A 42 3.52 -19.15 12.49
CA THR A 42 3.70 -19.55 11.10
C THR A 42 2.38 -19.41 10.31
N LEU A 43 2.49 -19.20 8.99
CA LEU A 43 1.31 -19.17 8.14
C LEU A 43 0.47 -20.45 8.26
N GLU A 44 1.12 -21.63 8.34
CA GLU A 44 0.44 -22.92 8.56
C GLU A 44 -0.34 -22.93 9.88
N GLY A 45 0.26 -22.44 10.97
CA GLY A 45 -0.40 -22.35 12.26
C GLY A 45 -1.63 -21.44 12.24
N VAL A 46 -1.51 -20.29 11.58
CA VAL A 46 -2.62 -19.34 11.36
C VAL A 46 -3.73 -19.99 10.52
N CYS A 47 -3.40 -20.67 9.44
CA CYS A 47 -4.36 -21.38 8.59
C CYS A 47 -5.08 -22.50 9.34
N ALA A 48 -4.34 -23.30 10.12
CA ALA A 48 -4.90 -24.45 10.85
C ALA A 48 -5.95 -24.05 11.90
N ARG A 49 -5.74 -22.91 12.60
CA ARG A 49 -6.69 -22.43 13.62
C ARG A 49 -7.85 -21.62 13.05
N ASN A 50 -7.83 -21.30 11.76
CA ASN A 50 -8.89 -20.59 11.07
C ASN A 50 -9.54 -21.55 10.04
N ASP A 51 -10.44 -22.40 10.54
CA ASP A 51 -11.25 -23.37 9.76
C ASP A 51 -10.45 -24.36 8.88
N GLY A 52 -9.17 -24.57 9.19
CA GLY A 52 -8.33 -25.53 8.47
C GLY A 52 -8.07 -25.15 7.01
N ILE A 53 -7.83 -23.87 6.77
CA ILE A 53 -7.47 -23.34 5.44
C ILE A 53 -6.23 -24.08 4.93
N ASP A 54 -6.22 -24.47 3.66
CA ASP A 54 -5.03 -25.02 3.03
C ASP A 54 -3.94 -23.93 2.90
N PRO A 55 -2.78 -24.08 3.57
CA PRO A 55 -1.70 -23.11 3.48
C PRO A 55 -1.18 -22.89 2.05
N GLN A 56 -1.27 -23.91 1.17
CA GLN A 56 -0.85 -23.79 -0.21
C GLN A 56 -1.82 -22.90 -1.02
N GLU A 57 -3.11 -23.03 -0.76
CA GLU A 57 -4.10 -22.13 -1.35
C GLU A 57 -3.88 -20.69 -0.88
N ALA A 58 -3.67 -20.48 0.43
CA ALA A 58 -3.38 -19.16 0.97
C ALA A 58 -2.13 -18.54 0.34
N ILE A 59 -1.04 -19.32 0.18
CA ILE A 59 0.19 -18.90 -0.49
C ILE A 59 -0.07 -18.52 -1.95
N ALA A 60 -0.86 -19.30 -2.68
CA ALA A 60 -1.17 -19.02 -4.08
C ALA A 60 -1.89 -17.66 -4.21
N ARG A 61 -2.89 -17.42 -3.37
CA ARG A 61 -3.63 -16.13 -3.34
C ARG A 61 -2.75 -14.95 -2.94
N ILE A 62 -1.86 -15.13 -1.96
CA ILE A 62 -0.92 -14.08 -1.55
C ILE A 62 0.03 -13.74 -2.71
N LYS A 63 0.54 -14.73 -3.43
CA LYS A 63 1.41 -14.49 -4.60
C LYS A 63 0.69 -13.76 -5.71
N GLU A 64 -0.53 -14.18 -6.06
CA GLU A 64 -1.36 -13.52 -7.07
C GLU A 64 -1.64 -12.06 -6.71
N SER A 65 -2.01 -11.81 -5.44
CA SER A 65 -2.23 -10.45 -4.93
C SER A 65 -0.94 -9.62 -5.00
N HIS A 66 0.19 -10.19 -4.58
CA HIS A 66 1.47 -9.51 -4.61
C HIS A 66 1.89 -9.13 -6.05
N GLU A 67 1.72 -10.03 -7.02
CA GLU A 67 2.00 -9.74 -8.43
C GLU A 67 1.08 -8.61 -8.98
N SER A 68 -0.14 -8.53 -8.49
CA SER A 68 -1.07 -7.45 -8.83
C SER A 68 -0.65 -6.13 -8.18
N ASP A 69 -0.25 -6.17 -6.92
CA ASP A 69 0.23 -5.00 -6.17
C ASP A 69 1.51 -4.43 -6.80
N GLU A 70 2.43 -5.31 -7.25
CA GLU A 70 3.66 -4.89 -7.94
C GLU A 70 3.39 -4.07 -9.21
N LYS A 71 2.29 -4.33 -9.91
CA LYS A 71 1.88 -3.57 -11.09
C LYS A 71 1.34 -2.18 -10.76
N VAL A 72 0.88 -1.97 -9.53
CA VAL A 72 0.37 -0.67 -9.05
C VAL A 72 1.50 0.22 -8.59
N PHE A 73 2.61 -0.35 -8.10
CA PHE A 73 3.75 0.45 -7.67
C PHE A 73 4.45 1.17 -8.83
N ILE A 74 4.95 2.36 -8.52
CA ILE A 74 5.86 3.13 -9.36
C ILE A 74 7.08 3.53 -8.54
N ASN A 75 8.27 3.40 -9.11
CA ASN A 75 9.51 3.80 -8.43
C ASN A 75 9.62 5.33 -8.33
N PRO A 76 10.34 5.89 -7.35
CA PRO A 76 10.42 7.34 -7.14
C PRO A 76 10.88 8.13 -8.37
N ILE A 77 11.88 7.63 -9.11
CA ILE A 77 12.40 8.31 -10.32
C ILE A 77 11.32 8.37 -11.40
N ASP A 78 10.65 7.24 -11.69
CA ASP A 78 9.58 7.18 -12.70
C ASP A 78 8.37 8.03 -12.27
N ALA A 79 8.10 8.06 -10.96
CA ALA A 79 7.05 8.88 -10.37
C ALA A 79 7.34 10.38 -10.58
N ALA A 80 8.58 10.82 -10.40
CA ALA A 80 8.99 12.19 -10.64
C ALA A 80 8.79 12.60 -12.12
N GLU A 81 9.06 11.71 -13.06
CA GLU A 81 8.78 11.94 -14.48
C GLU A 81 7.28 12.03 -14.76
N SER A 82 6.48 11.15 -14.14
CA SER A 82 5.03 11.18 -14.26
C SER A 82 4.43 12.48 -13.72
N VAL A 83 4.95 13.01 -12.61
CA VAL A 83 4.53 14.32 -12.07
C VAL A 83 4.85 15.45 -13.03
N LYS A 84 6.05 15.45 -13.65
CA LYS A 84 6.42 16.43 -14.70
C LYS A 84 5.49 16.35 -15.91
N ALA A 85 4.98 15.16 -16.20
CA ALA A 85 4.02 14.92 -17.28
C ALA A 85 2.57 15.26 -16.89
N GLY A 86 2.31 15.73 -15.66
CA GLY A 86 1.00 16.19 -15.19
C GLY A 86 0.24 15.22 -14.30
N ALA A 87 0.85 14.15 -13.80
CA ALA A 87 0.22 13.30 -12.82
C ALA A 87 0.00 14.05 -11.49
N ARG A 88 -1.13 13.76 -10.82
CA ARG A 88 -1.51 14.38 -9.56
C ARG A 88 -0.94 13.57 -8.40
N LEU A 89 -0.20 14.23 -7.51
CA LEU A 89 0.30 13.64 -6.26
C LEU A 89 -0.71 13.82 -5.13
N LEU A 90 -1.21 12.72 -4.59
CA LEU A 90 -2.14 12.71 -3.46
C LEU A 90 -1.46 12.10 -2.24
N ASP A 91 -1.26 12.91 -1.21
CA ASP A 91 -0.64 12.49 0.05
C ASP A 91 -1.71 12.05 1.04
N ILE A 92 -1.65 10.81 1.49
CA ILE A 92 -2.63 10.20 2.40
C ILE A 92 -2.16 10.15 3.85
N ARG A 93 -1.08 10.85 4.18
CA ARG A 93 -0.57 10.95 5.56
C ARG A 93 -1.44 11.88 6.41
N THR A 94 -1.06 12.03 7.68
CA THR A 94 -1.71 13.01 8.56
C THR A 94 -1.37 14.45 8.14
N ARG A 95 -2.19 15.38 8.60
CA ARG A 95 -1.93 16.80 8.36
C ARG A 95 -0.59 17.25 8.97
N GLU A 96 -0.28 16.77 10.17
CA GLU A 96 0.96 17.07 10.88
C GLU A 96 2.19 16.61 10.10
N GLU A 97 2.15 15.38 9.56
CA GLU A 97 3.23 14.86 8.72
C GLU A 97 3.39 15.66 7.42
N PHE A 98 2.27 16.00 6.79
CA PHE A 98 2.26 16.78 5.55
C PHE A 98 2.79 18.20 5.76
N GLU A 99 2.38 18.88 6.84
CA GLU A 99 2.84 20.23 7.18
C GLU A 99 4.33 20.24 7.57
N ALA A 100 4.82 19.15 8.20
CA ALA A 100 6.23 19.02 8.54
C ALA A 100 7.12 18.83 7.30
N VAL A 101 6.72 17.96 6.39
CA VAL A 101 7.42 17.71 5.13
C VAL A 101 6.48 17.08 4.11
N HIS A 102 6.49 17.56 2.87
CA HIS A 102 5.73 16.95 1.77
C HIS A 102 6.47 17.11 0.44
N ILE A 103 6.13 16.28 -0.53
CA ILE A 103 6.67 16.41 -1.89
C ILE A 103 6.07 17.67 -2.53
N PRO A 104 6.89 18.58 -3.09
CA PRO A 104 6.39 19.79 -3.73
C PRO A 104 5.33 19.49 -4.80
N GLY A 105 4.18 20.17 -4.70
CA GLY A 105 3.04 19.96 -5.60
C GLY A 105 2.10 18.82 -5.21
N SER A 106 2.36 18.09 -4.13
CA SER A 106 1.40 17.13 -3.58
C SER A 106 0.23 17.83 -2.89
N GLN A 107 -0.91 17.16 -2.85
CA GLN A 107 -2.14 17.63 -2.20
C GLN A 107 -2.51 16.64 -1.08
N LEU A 108 -2.71 17.16 0.12
CA LEU A 108 -3.16 16.34 1.25
C LEU A 108 -4.58 15.83 1.02
N MET A 109 -4.76 14.52 1.14
CA MET A 109 -6.04 13.86 0.99
C MET A 109 -6.87 13.98 2.28
N GLY A 110 -7.70 15.01 2.34
CA GLY A 110 -8.74 15.14 3.35
C GLY A 110 -10.07 14.57 2.87
N GLN A 111 -11.04 14.46 3.78
CA GLN A 111 -12.36 13.88 3.46
C GLN A 111 -13.10 14.66 2.37
N ASP A 112 -13.13 16.00 2.48
CA ASP A 112 -13.83 16.85 1.51
C ASP A 112 -13.14 16.78 0.13
N PHE A 113 -11.80 16.78 0.11
CA PHE A 113 -11.03 16.67 -1.12
C PHE A 113 -11.21 15.28 -1.78
N LEU A 114 -11.29 14.21 -0.97
CA LEU A 114 -11.61 12.87 -1.49
C LEU A 114 -12.99 12.85 -2.18
N GLN A 115 -14.00 13.48 -1.57
CA GLN A 115 -15.35 13.57 -2.18
C GLN A 115 -15.31 14.36 -3.50
N GLU A 116 -14.57 15.46 -3.56
CA GLU A 116 -14.35 16.21 -4.80
C GLU A 116 -13.71 15.34 -5.88
N VAL A 117 -12.60 14.68 -5.55
CA VAL A 117 -11.88 13.79 -6.49
C VAL A 117 -12.81 12.69 -7.01
N MET A 118 -13.54 12.03 -6.11
CA MET A 118 -14.45 10.93 -6.47
C MET A 118 -15.61 11.40 -7.36
N GLY A 119 -16.12 12.61 -7.12
CA GLY A 119 -17.31 13.16 -7.82
C GLY A 119 -16.99 13.89 -9.12
N THR A 120 -15.81 14.51 -9.23
CA THR A 120 -15.56 15.47 -10.32
C THR A 120 -14.39 15.11 -11.23
N TRP A 121 -13.41 14.34 -10.75
CA TRP A 121 -12.23 14.04 -11.56
C TRP A 121 -12.51 12.99 -12.64
N PRO A 122 -11.95 13.16 -13.87
CA PRO A 122 -11.98 12.12 -14.88
C PRO A 122 -11.36 10.82 -14.35
N LYS A 123 -11.97 9.69 -14.67
CA LYS A 123 -11.57 8.38 -14.15
C LYS A 123 -10.24 7.87 -14.71
N ASP A 124 -9.74 8.47 -15.76
CA ASP A 124 -8.43 8.22 -16.38
C ASP A 124 -7.34 9.18 -15.89
N THR A 125 -7.67 10.10 -14.99
CA THR A 125 -6.67 11.01 -14.38
C THR A 125 -5.50 10.22 -13.83
N ALA A 126 -4.29 10.59 -14.20
CA ALA A 126 -3.07 10.00 -13.65
C ALA A 126 -2.89 10.47 -12.20
N ILE A 127 -3.00 9.53 -11.26
CA ILE A 127 -2.90 9.78 -9.82
C ILE A 127 -1.76 8.95 -9.24
N LEU A 128 -0.88 9.61 -8.49
CA LEU A 128 0.17 9.00 -7.68
C LEU A 128 -0.19 9.17 -6.20
N ILE A 129 -0.33 8.07 -5.49
CA ILE A 129 -0.64 8.07 -4.06
C ILE A 129 0.65 7.95 -3.27
N VAL A 130 0.81 8.83 -2.29
CA VAL A 130 1.98 8.92 -1.42
C VAL A 130 1.59 8.72 0.02
N ASP A 131 2.32 7.85 0.71
CA ASP A 131 2.33 7.74 2.17
C ASP A 131 3.77 7.81 2.70
N HIS A 132 4.02 7.37 3.93
CA HIS A 132 5.36 7.44 4.50
C HIS A 132 6.32 6.42 3.85
N THR A 133 5.94 5.14 3.80
CA THR A 133 6.81 4.02 3.39
C THR A 133 6.27 3.18 2.24
N GLY A 134 5.13 3.55 1.65
CA GLY A 134 4.50 2.81 0.55
C GLY A 134 3.54 1.69 0.97
N SER A 135 3.34 1.47 2.27
CA SER A 135 2.50 0.36 2.75
C SER A 135 1.00 0.66 2.67
N ARG A 136 0.58 1.89 2.97
CA ARG A 136 -0.83 2.32 2.98
C ARG A 136 -1.31 2.78 1.61
N SER A 137 -0.40 3.20 0.74
CA SER A 137 -0.73 3.70 -0.59
C SER A 137 -1.34 2.65 -1.50
N LEU A 138 -1.01 1.36 -1.31
CA LEU A 138 -1.66 0.26 -2.02
C LEU A 138 -3.15 0.11 -1.70
N ASP A 139 -3.52 0.23 -0.43
CA ASP A 139 -4.94 0.13 -0.02
C ASP A 139 -5.73 1.31 -0.56
N ALA A 140 -5.15 2.50 -0.53
CA ALA A 140 -5.73 3.67 -1.14
C ALA A 140 -5.87 3.51 -2.66
N ALA A 141 -4.85 2.99 -3.35
CA ALA A 141 -4.91 2.71 -4.79
C ALA A 141 -6.03 1.70 -5.12
N ALA A 142 -6.16 0.64 -4.33
CA ALA A 142 -7.25 -0.34 -4.49
C ALA A 142 -8.64 0.30 -4.28
N TYR A 143 -8.77 1.24 -3.34
CA TYR A 143 -9.99 2.00 -3.13
C TYR A 143 -10.36 2.83 -4.36
N PHE A 144 -9.42 3.58 -4.93
CA PHE A 144 -9.64 4.35 -6.15
C PHE A 144 -10.00 3.47 -7.35
N ALA A 145 -9.29 2.34 -7.52
CA ALA A 145 -9.59 1.37 -8.57
C ALA A 145 -11.00 0.79 -8.44
N GLY A 146 -11.45 0.52 -7.21
CA GLY A 146 -12.83 0.10 -6.92
C GLY A 146 -13.89 1.15 -7.29
N HIS A 147 -13.51 2.43 -7.40
CA HIS A 147 -14.33 3.54 -7.86
C HIS A 147 -14.09 3.91 -9.34
N SER A 148 -13.60 2.94 -10.11
CA SER A 148 -13.41 3.03 -11.57
C SER A 148 -12.29 3.96 -12.03
N PHE A 149 -11.40 4.41 -11.15
CA PHE A 149 -10.19 5.10 -11.58
C PHE A 149 -9.22 4.08 -12.20
N THR A 150 -8.73 4.36 -13.40
CA THR A 150 -7.96 3.40 -14.22
C THR A 150 -6.47 3.67 -14.25
N ASN A 151 -6.04 4.87 -13.85
CA ASN A 151 -4.65 5.30 -13.93
C ASN A 151 -4.10 5.71 -12.56
N ILE A 152 -4.10 4.74 -11.64
CA ILE A 152 -3.64 4.93 -10.26
C ILE A 152 -2.32 4.19 -10.05
N ARG A 153 -1.37 4.87 -9.42
CA ARG A 153 -0.09 4.30 -8.97
C ARG A 153 0.14 4.62 -7.50
N ALA A 154 0.86 3.73 -6.83
CA ALA A 154 1.34 3.90 -5.46
C ALA A 154 2.84 4.14 -5.47
N LEU A 155 3.31 5.19 -4.80
CA LEU A 155 4.74 5.49 -4.73
C LEU A 155 5.46 4.43 -3.89
N ARG A 156 6.33 3.65 -4.53
CA ARG A 156 7.14 2.63 -3.85
C ARG A 156 8.04 3.28 -2.80
N GLY A 157 7.97 2.77 -1.58
CA GLY A 157 8.75 3.31 -0.46
C GLY A 157 8.31 4.70 0.03
N GLY A 158 7.21 5.24 -0.51
CA GLY A 158 6.61 6.49 -0.05
C GLY A 158 7.52 7.70 -0.15
N ILE A 159 7.23 8.72 0.68
CA ILE A 159 8.07 9.93 0.75
C ILE A 159 9.48 9.65 1.25
N ASP A 160 9.69 8.59 2.05
CA ASP A 160 11.01 8.21 2.53
C ASP A 160 11.94 7.82 1.37
N ALA A 161 11.46 6.96 0.45
CA ALA A 161 12.22 6.62 -0.75
C ALA A 161 12.36 7.81 -1.72
N TRP A 162 11.33 8.66 -1.84
CA TRP A 162 11.44 9.89 -2.62
C TRP A 162 12.56 10.80 -2.12
N SER A 163 12.66 10.98 -0.80
CA SER A 163 13.75 11.76 -0.19
C SER A 163 15.13 11.18 -0.49
N CYS A 164 15.25 9.85 -0.59
CA CYS A 164 16.54 9.21 -0.90
C CYS A 164 16.91 9.30 -2.38
N GLU A 165 15.94 9.16 -3.29
CA GLU A 165 16.21 8.89 -4.69
C GLU A 165 15.96 10.10 -5.60
N VAL A 166 15.07 11.02 -5.20
CA VAL A 166 14.63 12.14 -6.04
C VAL A 166 15.01 13.49 -5.46
N ASP A 167 14.75 13.73 -4.18
CA ASP A 167 14.96 15.03 -3.55
C ASP A 167 15.54 14.90 -2.14
N ALA A 168 16.86 14.84 -2.05
CA ALA A 168 17.59 14.74 -0.79
C ALA A 168 17.46 15.98 0.12
N SER A 169 16.82 17.06 -0.33
CA SER A 169 16.54 18.23 0.50
C SER A 169 15.33 18.02 1.43
N LEU A 170 14.48 17.04 1.14
CA LEU A 170 13.36 16.70 2.01
C LEU A 170 13.86 15.92 3.23
N PRO A 171 13.58 16.41 4.45
CA PRO A 171 14.02 15.73 5.66
C PRO A 171 13.31 14.39 5.81
N ARG A 172 14.07 13.36 6.18
CA ARG A 172 13.53 12.05 6.54
C ARG A 172 13.12 12.04 8.02
N TYR A 173 12.08 11.30 8.33
CA TYR A 173 11.60 11.10 9.69
C TYR A 173 11.16 9.66 9.91
N THR A 174 11.13 9.22 11.16
CA THR A 174 10.57 7.92 11.56
C THR A 174 9.25 8.16 12.27
N THR A 175 8.22 7.40 11.92
CA THR A 175 6.99 7.31 12.71
C THR A 175 7.23 6.32 13.84
N GLU A 176 7.16 6.79 15.09
CA GLU A 176 7.15 5.91 16.28
C GLU A 176 5.88 5.07 16.35
#